data_d500684bf82f76a0ad4325a9f2cf1603
#
_entry.id   d500684bf82f76a0ad4325a9f2cf1603
#
_cell.length_a   1.000
_cell.length_b   1.000
_cell.length_c   1.000
_cell.angle_alpha   90.00
_cell.angle_beta   90.00
_cell.angle_gamma   90.00
#
_symmetry.space_group_name_H-M   'P 1'
#
loop_
_entity.id
_entity.type
_entity.pdbx_description
1 polymer ?
#
loop_
_entity_poly.entity_id
_entity_poly.type
_entity_poly.pdbx_seq_one_letter_code
_entity_poly.pdbx_strand_id
1 'polypeptide(L)'
;LPIGWVNDANGTPITIPKDALKIFENRDNGGLNPIGGIGTTLGGHKGYGLALFSHVLSGVMPGASFSPVRVKNAATDTPDDLGHFFQAINPESFRPIEDFNKDIEIVIDTLKKVTPADPNEPVLLPGEPEQISKAKRLKSGIPINDNLHAIIKNIAKNAGVDCLL
;
A
#
# COMPACT_ATOMS: atom_id res chain seq x y z
N LEU A 1 9.74 8.67 -9.52
CA LEU A 1 8.34 8.46 -9.12
C LEU A 1 7.42 8.89 -10.27
N PRO A 2 6.27 8.22 -10.48
CA PRO A 2 5.28 8.68 -11.44
C PRO A 2 4.75 10.07 -11.08
N ILE A 3 4.46 10.87 -12.12
CA ILE A 3 3.82 12.18 -11.96
C ILE A 3 2.47 11.99 -11.26
N GLY A 4 2.20 12.82 -10.26
CA GLY A 4 0.93 12.80 -9.51
C GLY A 4 0.92 11.90 -8.27
N TRP A 5 2.03 11.23 -7.94
CA TRP A 5 2.14 10.48 -6.69
C TRP A 5 2.50 11.35 -5.48
N VAL A 6 3.42 12.29 -5.67
CA VAL A 6 3.91 13.18 -4.62
C VAL A 6 3.93 14.60 -5.14
N ASN A 7 3.57 15.54 -4.30
CA ASN A 7 3.65 16.97 -4.58
C ASN A 7 4.36 17.72 -3.46
N ASP A 8 4.95 18.86 -3.83
CA ASP A 8 5.41 19.87 -2.86
C ASP A 8 4.25 20.68 -2.28
N ALA A 9 4.58 21.64 -1.40
CA ALA A 9 3.63 22.53 -0.77
C ALA A 9 2.86 23.43 -1.75
N ASN A 10 3.37 23.62 -2.96
CA ASN A 10 2.75 24.44 -4.01
C ASN A 10 1.91 23.60 -4.98
N GLY A 11 1.82 22.30 -4.78
CA GLY A 11 1.13 21.38 -5.67
C GLY A 11 1.95 20.96 -6.88
N THR A 12 3.27 21.23 -6.91
CA THR A 12 4.15 20.82 -8.00
C THR A 12 4.52 19.34 -7.86
N PRO A 13 4.36 18.52 -8.92
CA PRO A 13 4.71 17.11 -8.87
C PRO A 13 6.19 16.87 -8.62
N ILE A 14 6.50 15.95 -7.70
CA ILE A 14 7.85 15.49 -7.40
C ILE A 14 8.06 14.09 -7.99
N THR A 15 9.04 13.97 -8.87
CA THR A 15 9.37 12.70 -9.55
C THR A 15 10.67 12.07 -9.07
N ILE A 16 11.51 12.82 -8.35
CA ILE A 16 12.79 12.35 -7.81
C ILE A 16 12.56 11.76 -6.42
N PRO A 17 12.81 10.44 -6.18
CA PRO A 17 12.54 9.79 -4.90
C PRO A 17 13.24 10.47 -3.70
N LYS A 18 14.48 10.93 -3.88
CA LYS A 18 15.25 11.59 -2.83
C LYS A 18 14.62 12.91 -2.37
N ASP A 19 13.97 13.65 -3.28
CA ASP A 19 13.29 14.90 -2.93
C ASP A 19 11.93 14.63 -2.26
N ALA A 20 11.24 13.56 -2.67
CA ALA A 20 10.03 13.10 -1.98
C ALA A 20 10.33 12.68 -0.53
N LEU A 21 11.43 11.97 -0.28
CA LEU A 21 11.85 11.63 1.09
C LEU A 21 12.04 12.85 1.97
N LYS A 22 12.68 13.91 1.46
CA LYS A 22 12.86 15.17 2.20
C LYS A 22 11.53 15.78 2.63
N ILE A 23 10.49 15.73 1.78
CA ILE A 23 9.15 16.23 2.12
C ILE A 23 8.56 15.42 3.28
N PHE A 24 8.69 14.10 3.25
CA PHE A 24 8.17 13.24 4.31
C PHE A 24 8.94 13.42 5.63
N GLU A 25 10.25 13.57 5.58
CA GLU A 25 11.11 13.79 6.74
C GLU A 25 10.85 15.16 7.40
N ASN A 26 10.77 16.20 6.59
CA ASN A 26 10.55 17.57 7.08
C ASN A 26 9.09 17.84 7.46
N ARG A 27 8.16 16.92 7.08
CA ARG A 27 6.72 17.09 7.29
C ARG A 27 6.19 18.44 6.81
N ASP A 28 6.74 18.90 5.68
CA ASP A 28 6.26 20.08 4.97
C ASP A 28 4.83 19.88 4.44
N ASN A 29 4.21 20.97 3.97
CA ASN A 29 2.83 20.92 3.48
C ASN A 29 2.64 20.14 2.15
N GLY A 30 3.67 19.53 1.63
CA GLY A 30 3.60 18.56 0.54
C GLY A 30 3.30 17.14 1.04
N GLY A 31 3.22 16.18 0.14
CA GLY A 31 3.04 14.77 0.50
C GLY A 31 2.50 13.89 -0.63
N LEU A 32 2.02 12.72 -0.22
CA LEU A 32 1.37 11.77 -1.11
C LEU A 32 0.01 12.29 -1.56
N ASN A 33 -0.26 12.16 -2.85
CA ASN A 33 -1.60 12.39 -3.38
C ASN A 33 -2.51 11.18 -3.15
N PRO A 34 -3.82 11.40 -3.03
CA PRO A 34 -4.77 10.30 -3.00
C PRO A 34 -4.79 9.52 -4.32
N ILE A 35 -5.32 8.30 -4.28
CA ILE A 35 -5.55 7.50 -5.49
C ILE A 35 -6.34 8.32 -6.50
N GLY A 36 -5.88 8.36 -7.75
CA GLY A 36 -6.42 9.23 -8.80
C GLY A 36 -5.73 10.59 -8.91
N GLY A 37 -4.71 10.88 -8.07
CA GLY A 37 -3.85 12.07 -8.19
C GLY A 37 -4.54 13.36 -7.74
N ILE A 38 -4.12 14.48 -8.34
CA ILE A 38 -4.60 15.81 -7.95
C ILE A 38 -5.92 16.15 -8.66
N GLY A 39 -6.82 16.77 -7.90
CA GLY A 39 -8.04 17.40 -8.39
C GLY A 39 -9.13 16.38 -8.78
N THR A 40 -10.09 16.86 -9.56
CA THR A 40 -11.30 16.10 -9.90
C THR A 40 -11.20 15.36 -11.23
N THR A 41 -10.35 15.82 -12.14
CA THR A 41 -10.27 15.30 -13.52
C THR A 41 -9.81 13.85 -13.58
N LEU A 42 -8.85 13.45 -12.74
CA LEU A 42 -8.33 12.08 -12.67
C LEU A 42 -8.94 11.26 -11.52
N GLY A 43 -9.94 11.81 -10.83
CA GLY A 43 -10.64 11.10 -9.75
C GLY A 43 -9.98 11.19 -8.37
N GLY A 44 -9.04 12.08 -8.14
CA GLY A 44 -8.37 12.28 -6.84
C GLY A 44 -9.33 12.54 -5.68
N HIS A 45 -10.46 13.23 -5.93
CA HIS A 45 -11.52 13.44 -4.95
C HIS A 45 -12.15 12.11 -4.45
N LYS A 46 -12.22 11.07 -5.30
CA LYS A 46 -12.72 9.74 -4.90
C LYS A 46 -11.69 9.01 -4.05
N GLY A 47 -10.41 9.09 -4.44
CA GLY A 47 -9.32 8.55 -3.63
C GLY A 47 -9.18 9.26 -2.28
N TYR A 48 -9.42 10.56 -2.23
CA TYR A 48 -9.50 11.31 -0.98
C TYR A 48 -10.63 10.78 -0.06
N GLY A 49 -11.81 10.51 -0.63
CA GLY A 49 -12.91 9.91 0.13
C GLY A 49 -12.57 8.53 0.69
N LEU A 50 -11.90 7.67 -0.10
CA LEU A 50 -11.41 6.37 0.38
C LEU A 50 -10.36 6.50 1.48
N ALA A 51 -9.43 7.44 1.35
CA ALA A 51 -8.43 7.72 2.37
C ALA A 51 -9.08 8.21 3.67
N LEU A 52 -10.07 9.11 3.57
CA LEU A 52 -10.82 9.59 4.73
C LEU A 52 -11.62 8.47 5.40
N PHE A 53 -12.26 7.60 4.62
CA PHE A 53 -12.97 6.43 5.13
C PHE A 53 -12.02 5.51 5.93
N SER A 54 -10.87 5.16 5.35
CA SER A 54 -9.84 4.39 6.03
C SER A 54 -9.35 5.08 7.31
N HIS A 55 -9.16 6.39 7.25
CA HIS A 55 -8.71 7.19 8.39
C HIS A 55 -9.69 7.19 9.55
N VAL A 56 -10.99 7.30 9.26
CA VAL A 56 -12.05 7.23 10.29
C VAL A 56 -12.09 5.85 10.92
N LEU A 57 -12.06 4.79 10.10
CA LEU A 57 -12.18 3.41 10.62
C LEU A 57 -10.94 2.97 11.41
N SER A 58 -9.74 3.26 10.92
CA SER A 58 -8.50 2.77 11.53
C SER A 58 -7.81 3.77 12.47
N GLY A 59 -8.16 5.05 12.40
CA GLY A 59 -7.61 6.09 13.29
C GLY A 59 -8.62 6.54 14.34
N VAL A 60 -9.70 7.16 13.90
CA VAL A 60 -10.65 7.82 14.81
C VAL A 60 -11.44 6.81 15.65
N MET A 61 -11.97 5.76 15.02
CA MET A 61 -12.79 4.76 15.71
C MET A 61 -12.07 4.02 16.84
N PRO A 62 -10.83 3.51 16.65
CA PRO A 62 -10.08 2.86 17.72
C PRO A 62 -9.43 3.84 18.71
N GLY A 63 -9.54 5.15 18.50
CA GLY A 63 -8.93 6.17 19.36
C GLY A 63 -7.42 6.30 19.18
N ALA A 64 -6.87 5.87 18.05
CA ALA A 64 -5.46 5.99 17.73
C ALA A 64 -5.09 7.40 17.27
N SER A 65 -3.81 7.72 17.25
CA SER A 65 -3.30 8.96 16.69
C SER A 65 -3.64 9.10 15.20
N PHE A 66 -4.14 10.24 14.79
CA PHE A 66 -4.48 10.51 13.40
C PHE A 66 -4.01 11.90 12.95
N SER A 67 -3.72 12.05 11.66
CA SER A 67 -3.47 13.34 11.06
C SER A 67 -4.79 14.13 10.95
N PRO A 68 -4.84 15.44 11.21
CA PRO A 68 -3.72 16.37 11.47
C PRO A 68 -3.35 16.52 12.96
N VAL A 69 -3.96 15.74 13.85
CA VAL A 69 -3.79 15.87 15.31
C VAL A 69 -2.45 15.27 15.78
N ARG A 70 -1.90 14.35 15.01
CA ARG A 70 -0.58 13.76 15.30
C ARG A 70 0.48 14.86 15.43
N VAL A 71 1.15 14.90 16.58
CA VAL A 71 2.12 15.95 16.88
C VAL A 71 3.28 15.89 15.87
N LYS A 72 3.49 16.97 15.12
CA LYS A 72 4.56 17.07 14.10
C LYS A 72 5.99 16.86 14.68
N ASN A 73 6.16 17.07 15.96
CA ASN A 73 7.46 17.04 16.64
C ASN A 73 7.59 15.87 17.62
N ALA A 74 6.84 14.79 17.43
CA ALA A 74 7.06 13.57 18.20
C ALA A 74 8.51 13.10 17.97
N ALA A 75 9.24 12.81 19.07
CA ALA A 75 10.59 12.28 18.96
C ALA A 75 10.58 10.97 18.16
N THR A 76 11.68 10.71 17.43
CA THR A 76 11.79 9.53 16.55
C THR A 76 11.73 8.19 17.30
N ASP A 77 11.90 8.22 18.61
CA ASP A 77 11.81 7.08 19.52
C ASP A 77 10.43 6.90 20.17
N THR A 78 9.49 7.83 19.90
CA THR A 78 8.11 7.68 20.37
C THR A 78 7.42 6.59 19.57
N PRO A 79 6.85 5.54 20.21
CA PRO A 79 6.11 4.51 19.52
C PRO A 79 4.99 5.10 18.65
N ASP A 80 4.84 4.55 17.45
CA ASP A 80 3.71 4.91 16.58
C ASP A 80 2.43 4.37 17.20
N ASP A 81 1.48 5.27 17.47
CA ASP A 81 0.13 4.93 17.90
C ASP A 81 -0.73 4.75 16.64
N LEU A 82 -0.72 3.53 16.11
CA LEU A 82 -1.42 3.17 14.89
C LEU A 82 -2.65 2.31 15.19
N GLY A 83 -3.79 2.74 14.71
CA GLY A 83 -5.02 1.95 14.76
C GLY A 83 -5.20 1.10 13.50
N HIS A 84 -5.92 0.01 13.66
CA HIS A 84 -6.28 -0.90 12.58
C HIS A 84 -7.78 -1.18 12.58
N PHE A 85 -8.33 -1.43 11.40
CA PHE A 85 -9.71 -1.88 11.21
C PHE A 85 -9.72 -3.17 10.39
N PHE A 86 -10.41 -4.18 10.89
CA PHE A 86 -10.58 -5.46 10.21
C PHE A 86 -12.09 -5.74 10.08
N GLN A 87 -12.49 -6.20 8.90
CA GLN A 87 -13.87 -6.57 8.61
C GLN A 87 -13.90 -7.89 7.85
N ALA A 88 -14.77 -8.80 8.29
CA ALA A 88 -15.13 -10.00 7.56
C ALA A 88 -16.62 -9.98 7.27
N ILE A 89 -17.02 -10.28 6.04
CA ILE A 89 -18.40 -10.33 5.60
C ILE A 89 -18.72 -11.77 5.21
N ASN A 90 -19.73 -12.37 5.85
CA ASN A 90 -20.21 -13.69 5.46
C ASN A 90 -21.18 -13.55 4.28
N PRO A 91 -20.87 -14.06 3.08
CA PRO A 91 -21.75 -14.00 1.93
C PRO A 91 -23.09 -14.72 2.14
N GLU A 92 -23.12 -15.77 2.97
CA GLU A 92 -24.35 -16.53 3.27
C GLU A 92 -25.43 -15.72 3.99
N SER A 93 -25.04 -14.58 4.59
CA SER A 93 -26.00 -13.64 5.17
C SER A 93 -26.83 -12.89 4.12
N PHE A 94 -26.45 -12.96 2.84
CA PHE A 94 -27.10 -12.26 1.74
C PHE A 94 -27.74 -13.21 0.74
N ARG A 95 -27.10 -14.37 0.47
CA ARG A 95 -27.55 -15.34 -0.55
C ARG A 95 -26.86 -16.70 -0.35
N PRO A 96 -27.36 -17.81 -0.96
CA PRO A 96 -26.69 -19.09 -0.92
C PRO A 96 -25.25 -19.02 -1.40
N ILE A 97 -24.33 -19.72 -0.73
CA ILE A 97 -22.89 -19.65 -1.02
C ILE A 97 -22.55 -20.19 -2.40
N GLU A 98 -23.27 -21.17 -2.89
CA GLU A 98 -23.09 -21.77 -4.22
C GLU A 98 -23.37 -20.73 -5.31
N ASP A 99 -24.42 -19.93 -5.16
CA ASP A 99 -24.76 -18.86 -6.09
C ASP A 99 -23.74 -17.72 -6.05
N PHE A 100 -23.26 -17.38 -4.87
CA PHE A 100 -22.20 -16.40 -4.70
C PHE A 100 -20.90 -16.86 -5.40
N ASN A 101 -20.47 -18.09 -5.16
CA ASN A 101 -19.25 -18.64 -5.76
C ASN A 101 -19.35 -18.68 -7.30
N LYS A 102 -20.49 -19.13 -7.83
CA LYS A 102 -20.74 -19.14 -9.27
C LYS A 102 -20.61 -17.77 -9.90
N ASP A 103 -21.17 -16.75 -9.25
CA ASP A 103 -21.09 -15.39 -9.79
C ASP A 103 -19.66 -14.82 -9.70
N ILE A 104 -18.90 -15.13 -8.63
CA ILE A 104 -17.49 -14.77 -8.54
C ILE A 104 -16.65 -15.45 -9.63
N GLU A 105 -16.89 -16.73 -9.93
CA GLU A 105 -16.24 -17.41 -11.05
C GLU A 105 -16.51 -16.73 -12.39
N ILE A 106 -17.76 -16.31 -12.64
CA ILE A 106 -18.13 -15.56 -13.84
C ILE A 106 -17.38 -14.21 -13.91
N VAL A 107 -17.25 -13.50 -12.79
CA VAL A 107 -16.50 -12.23 -12.73
C VAL A 107 -15.02 -12.49 -13.07
N ILE A 108 -14.40 -13.48 -12.44
CA ILE A 108 -13.01 -13.86 -12.66
C ILE A 108 -12.78 -14.20 -14.14
N ASP A 109 -13.59 -15.08 -14.70
CA ASP A 109 -13.51 -15.52 -16.08
C ASP A 109 -13.68 -14.36 -17.07
N THR A 110 -14.61 -13.45 -16.77
CA THR A 110 -14.85 -12.27 -17.60
C THR A 110 -13.63 -11.36 -17.62
N LEU A 111 -13.05 -11.06 -16.46
CA LEU A 111 -11.88 -10.20 -16.36
C LEU A 111 -10.65 -10.83 -17.03
N LYS A 112 -10.48 -12.15 -16.91
CA LYS A 112 -9.38 -12.88 -17.57
C LYS A 112 -9.46 -12.88 -19.09
N LYS A 113 -10.63 -12.70 -19.67
CA LYS A 113 -10.87 -12.63 -21.11
C LYS A 113 -10.77 -11.22 -21.69
N VAL A 114 -10.65 -10.19 -20.84
CA VAL A 114 -10.49 -8.80 -21.30
C VAL A 114 -9.14 -8.65 -22.01
N THR A 115 -9.14 -7.95 -23.14
CA THR A 115 -7.90 -7.59 -23.83
C THR A 115 -7.07 -6.66 -22.95
N PRO A 116 -5.83 -7.01 -22.61
CA PRO A 116 -4.98 -6.15 -21.79
C PRO A 116 -4.61 -4.86 -22.55
N ALA A 117 -4.40 -3.78 -21.80
CA ALA A 117 -3.95 -2.51 -22.36
C ALA A 117 -2.53 -2.60 -22.94
N ASP A 118 -1.64 -3.38 -22.32
CA ASP A 118 -0.36 -3.78 -22.87
C ASP A 118 -0.44 -5.25 -23.30
N PRO A 119 -0.25 -5.55 -24.61
CA PRO A 119 -0.31 -6.93 -25.10
C PRO A 119 0.71 -7.89 -24.48
N ASN A 120 1.78 -7.36 -23.88
CA ASN A 120 2.82 -8.16 -23.24
C ASN A 120 2.54 -8.47 -21.77
N GLU A 121 1.52 -7.85 -21.18
CA GLU A 121 1.17 -8.00 -19.78
C GLU A 121 -0.23 -8.58 -19.62
N PRO A 122 -0.42 -9.70 -18.91
CA PRO A 122 -1.75 -10.26 -18.70
C PRO A 122 -2.59 -9.39 -17.76
N VAL A 123 -3.92 -9.47 -17.91
CA VAL A 123 -4.82 -8.93 -16.87
C VAL A 123 -4.70 -9.79 -15.62
N LEU A 124 -4.23 -9.19 -14.54
CA LEU A 124 -4.04 -9.85 -13.25
C LEU A 124 -5.13 -9.41 -12.26
N LEU A 125 -5.63 -10.37 -11.51
CA LEU A 125 -6.54 -10.14 -10.40
C LEU A 125 -5.75 -9.87 -9.09
N PRO A 126 -6.33 -9.18 -8.12
CA PRO A 126 -5.71 -9.01 -6.81
C PRO A 126 -5.30 -10.35 -6.19
N GLY A 127 -4.04 -10.44 -5.73
CA GLY A 127 -3.45 -11.65 -5.17
C GLY A 127 -2.70 -12.54 -6.19
N GLU A 128 -2.92 -12.40 -7.50
CA GLU A 128 -2.20 -13.20 -8.49
C GLU A 128 -0.71 -12.83 -8.62
N PRO A 129 -0.32 -11.54 -8.62
CA PRO A 129 1.10 -11.16 -8.60
C PRO A 129 1.86 -11.78 -7.43
N GLU A 130 1.23 -11.83 -6.26
CA GLU A 130 1.79 -12.42 -5.05
C GLU A 130 1.94 -13.94 -5.19
N GLN A 131 0.95 -14.63 -5.75
CA GLN A 131 1.01 -16.08 -6.00
C GLN A 131 2.11 -16.43 -7.02
N ILE A 132 2.22 -15.68 -8.10
CA ILE A 132 3.28 -15.83 -9.11
C ILE A 132 4.66 -15.64 -8.46
N SER A 133 4.81 -14.56 -7.68
CA SER A 133 6.05 -14.27 -6.97
C SER A 133 6.39 -15.35 -5.96
N LYS A 134 5.41 -15.86 -5.21
CA LYS A 134 5.58 -16.97 -4.27
C LYS A 134 6.05 -18.23 -4.97
N ALA A 135 5.39 -18.63 -6.05
CA ALA A 135 5.76 -19.83 -6.82
C ALA A 135 7.20 -19.74 -7.38
N LYS A 136 7.58 -18.54 -7.86
CA LYS A 136 8.96 -18.28 -8.34
C LYS A 136 9.97 -18.37 -7.19
N ARG A 137 9.70 -17.69 -6.06
CA ARG A 137 10.63 -17.62 -4.92
C ARG A 137 10.78 -18.93 -4.17
N LEU A 138 9.78 -19.79 -4.16
CA LEU A 138 9.89 -21.15 -3.62
C LEU A 138 10.90 -22.00 -4.40
N LYS A 139 11.12 -21.70 -5.69
CA LYS A 139 12.08 -22.42 -6.55
C LYS A 139 13.46 -21.77 -6.56
N SER A 140 13.53 -20.45 -6.62
CA SER A 140 14.78 -19.68 -6.83
C SER A 140 15.35 -19.05 -5.56
N GLY A 141 14.65 -19.13 -4.43
CA GLY A 141 14.96 -18.36 -3.24
C GLY A 141 14.43 -16.93 -3.29
N ILE A 142 14.46 -16.25 -2.15
CA ILE A 142 14.07 -14.84 -2.00
C ILE A 142 15.28 -13.99 -2.39
N PRO A 143 15.19 -13.09 -3.38
CA PRO A 143 16.30 -12.22 -3.75
C PRO A 143 16.56 -11.20 -2.63
N ILE A 144 17.79 -11.17 -2.16
CA ILE A 144 18.26 -10.19 -1.16
C ILE A 144 19.39 -9.41 -1.83
N ASN A 145 19.22 -8.09 -1.97
CA ASN A 145 20.25 -7.23 -2.50
C ASN A 145 21.33 -6.95 -1.45
N ASP A 146 22.51 -6.48 -1.89
CA ASP A 146 23.66 -6.25 -1.02
C ASP A 146 23.39 -5.27 0.13
N ASN A 147 22.59 -4.24 -0.12
CA ASN A 147 22.22 -3.27 0.91
C ASN A 147 21.36 -3.92 2.02
N LEU A 148 20.33 -4.67 1.64
CA LEU A 148 19.48 -5.40 2.59
C LEU A 148 20.30 -6.46 3.36
N HIS A 149 21.20 -7.16 2.67
CA HIS A 149 22.09 -8.12 3.30
C HIS A 149 23.00 -7.44 4.36
N ALA A 150 23.57 -6.28 4.04
CA ALA A 150 24.38 -5.51 5.01
C ALA A 150 23.55 -5.06 6.23
N ILE A 151 22.31 -4.63 6.02
CA ILE A 151 21.38 -4.26 7.11
C ILE A 151 21.09 -5.46 7.99
N ILE A 152 20.76 -6.63 7.42
CA ILE A 152 20.47 -7.86 8.17
C ILE A 152 21.67 -8.30 9.00
N LYS A 153 22.88 -8.27 8.40
CA LYS A 153 24.13 -8.55 9.14
C LYS A 153 24.33 -7.64 10.35
N ASN A 154 24.06 -6.35 10.19
CA ASN A 154 24.18 -5.39 11.28
C ASN A 154 23.15 -5.65 12.39
N ILE A 155 21.91 -5.97 12.02
CA ILE A 155 20.86 -6.35 12.98
C ILE A 155 21.27 -7.61 13.76
N ALA A 156 21.71 -8.65 13.08
CA ALA A 156 22.17 -9.90 13.70
C ALA A 156 23.32 -9.64 14.70
N LYS A 157 24.31 -8.83 14.28
CA LYS A 157 25.43 -8.43 15.14
C LYS A 157 24.96 -7.69 16.39
N ASN A 158 24.04 -6.74 16.24
CA ASN A 158 23.51 -5.96 17.37
C ASN A 158 22.66 -6.83 18.32
N ALA A 159 21.98 -7.83 17.79
CA ALA A 159 21.21 -8.79 18.56
C ALA A 159 22.07 -9.92 19.19
N GLY A 160 23.37 -10.01 18.86
CA GLY A 160 24.26 -11.05 19.36
C GLY A 160 23.96 -12.45 18.82
N VAL A 161 23.40 -12.54 17.60
CA VAL A 161 23.07 -13.80 16.92
C VAL A 161 23.84 -13.95 15.61
N ASP A 162 24.02 -15.18 15.15
CA ASP A 162 24.64 -15.45 13.87
C ASP A 162 23.73 -15.01 12.70
N CYS A 163 24.32 -14.40 11.69
CA CYS A 163 23.61 -14.13 10.44
C CYS A 163 23.60 -15.39 9.60
N LEU A 164 22.41 -15.94 9.35
CA LEU A 164 22.20 -17.17 8.58
C LEU A 164 22.08 -16.96 7.05
N LEU A 165 22.37 -15.75 6.53
CA LEU A 165 22.31 -15.37 5.11
C LEU A 165 23.69 -15.23 4.51
#